data_c11e8393df4fb3991e86f5b409adcb0e
#
_entry.id   c11e8393df4fb3991e86f5b409adcb0e
#
_cell.length_a   1.000
_cell.length_b   1.000
_cell.length_c   1.000
_cell.angle_alpha   90.00
_cell.angle_beta   90.00
_cell.angle_gamma   90.00
#
_symmetry.space_group_name_H-M   'P 1'
#
loop_
_entity.id
_entity.type
_entity.pdbx_description
1 polymer ?
#
loop_
_entity_poly.entity_id
_entity_poly.type
_entity_poly.pdbx_seq_one_letter_code
_entity_poly.pdbx_strand_id
1 'polypeptide(L)'
;MSVKKRYSLLLLLLSIFCTVHVTHAFFTSSSNIKNDFNTQNYKFSINANGGTFSSNNSIIVSKGTTVLPSPNRVGYNFIGYSTNSNGNVIYSNNINNILDLQNKEIYAKWDTIKYSISYNVNGGNINNQKTSYTVEDTFDLVIPSKTGYSFLGWTGSNGNTNQKIVTIPKGTTGNLSYSANWDTNSYLVDVNPKIDGTTYNSGLNGYTFDVWINGNLVADDVIDWCQNVSYGSKVRVKANNVTGRSTNYDQTFTVGTNPIDINPSWTTNTYESHFYLDGVHRLTTYNKYGAYISTPNTSASALGYDSNFYYVSGFTPWTTWYQPDYAVGFTINISEYNCMASFGSAGSNNANYQLNKLQAAGYDFCVVNSGWGALECSGNYSKVMNLYNNAWNILPRSGNGYSIYKQISCDSGWSNYQRR
;
A
#
# COMPACT_ATOMS: atom_id res chain seq x y z
N MET A 1 42.13 -26.92 -10.70
CA MET A 1 41.55 -26.10 -11.77
C MET A 1 40.91 -27.02 -12.81
N SER A 2 39.58 -27.02 -12.93
CA SER A 2 38.81 -28.00 -13.70
C SER A 2 39.06 -27.84 -15.21
N VAL A 3 39.10 -28.94 -15.92
CA VAL A 3 39.29 -29.04 -17.39
C VAL A 3 38.30 -28.11 -18.14
N LYS A 4 37.12 -27.85 -17.63
CA LYS A 4 36.13 -26.93 -18.21
C LYS A 4 36.59 -25.47 -18.29
N LYS A 5 37.45 -24.99 -17.38
CA LYS A 5 38.03 -23.63 -17.45
C LYS A 5 39.11 -23.47 -18.54
N ARG A 6 39.77 -24.58 -18.94
CA ARG A 6 40.80 -24.52 -19.99
C ARG A 6 40.20 -24.44 -21.41
N TYR A 7 39.02 -25.07 -21.62
CA TYR A 7 38.31 -24.97 -22.92
C TYR A 7 37.67 -23.60 -23.14
N SER A 8 37.16 -22.98 -22.08
CA SER A 8 36.56 -21.61 -22.18
C SER A 8 37.63 -20.54 -22.51
N LEU A 9 38.85 -20.67 -21.97
CA LEU A 9 39.95 -19.76 -22.27
C LEU A 9 40.51 -19.95 -23.68
N LEU A 10 40.51 -21.20 -24.16
CA LEU A 10 40.99 -21.54 -25.53
C LEU A 10 40.00 -21.04 -26.59
N LEU A 11 38.70 -21.16 -26.36
CA LEU A 11 37.67 -20.61 -27.25
C LEU A 11 37.69 -19.06 -27.29
N LEU A 12 37.93 -18.41 -26.14
CA LEU A 12 38.07 -16.96 -26.10
C LEU A 12 39.31 -16.47 -26.85
N LEU A 13 40.46 -17.18 -26.75
CA LEU A 13 41.68 -16.88 -27.50
C LEU A 13 41.52 -17.16 -28.99
N LEU A 14 40.77 -18.20 -29.39
CA LEU A 14 40.48 -18.45 -30.81
C LEU A 14 39.54 -17.40 -31.40
N SER A 15 38.58 -16.89 -30.65
CA SER A 15 37.70 -15.81 -31.12
C SER A 15 38.42 -14.50 -31.30
N ILE A 16 39.39 -14.19 -30.43
CA ILE A 16 40.24 -12.96 -30.54
C ILE A 16 41.21 -13.12 -31.72
N PHE A 17 41.74 -14.31 -31.96
CA PHE A 17 42.60 -14.54 -33.13
C PHE A 17 41.84 -14.49 -34.46
N CYS A 18 40.58 -14.97 -34.51
CA CYS A 18 39.75 -14.90 -35.70
C CYS A 18 39.33 -13.46 -36.06
N THR A 19 39.06 -12.61 -35.07
CA THR A 19 38.69 -11.21 -35.29
C THR A 19 39.92 -10.35 -35.70
N VAL A 20 41.11 -10.65 -35.20
CA VAL A 20 42.34 -9.91 -35.57
C VAL A 20 42.82 -10.30 -36.97
N HIS A 21 42.58 -11.55 -37.42
CA HIS A 21 43.01 -12.00 -38.75
C HIS A 21 42.08 -11.52 -39.88
N VAL A 22 40.80 -11.28 -39.62
CA VAL A 22 39.89 -10.71 -40.62
C VAL A 22 40.14 -9.23 -40.89
N THR A 23 40.66 -8.50 -39.91
CA THR A 23 41.01 -7.09 -40.12
C THR A 23 42.38 -6.89 -40.77
N HIS A 24 43.29 -7.87 -40.71
CA HIS A 24 44.63 -7.79 -41.37
C HIS A 24 44.66 -8.33 -42.78
N ALA A 25 43.71 -9.19 -43.17
CA ALA A 25 43.69 -9.76 -44.52
C ALA A 25 43.24 -8.76 -45.61
N PHE A 26 42.79 -7.58 -45.24
CA PHE A 26 42.35 -6.55 -46.20
C PHE A 26 43.46 -5.55 -46.64
N PHE A 27 44.66 -5.59 -46.08
CA PHE A 27 45.68 -4.56 -46.30
C PHE A 27 46.97 -5.04 -46.94
N THR A 28 47.08 -6.27 -47.40
CA THR A 28 48.31 -6.74 -48.13
C THR A 28 47.97 -7.42 -49.43
N SER A 29 47.34 -6.69 -50.34
CA SER A 29 47.60 -6.98 -51.75
C SER A 29 48.30 -5.78 -52.38
N SER A 30 49.58 -5.67 -52.16
CA SER A 30 50.41 -4.96 -53.13
C SER A 30 50.40 -5.80 -54.39
N SER A 31 49.39 -5.64 -55.23
CA SER A 31 49.44 -6.13 -56.59
C SER A 31 50.55 -5.37 -57.31
N ASN A 32 51.66 -6.06 -57.57
CA ASN A 32 52.64 -5.61 -58.56
C ASN A 32 51.90 -5.45 -59.89
N ILE A 33 51.53 -4.25 -60.23
CA ILE A 33 50.99 -3.91 -61.54
C ILE A 33 52.16 -3.99 -62.49
N LYS A 34 52.29 -5.10 -63.27
CA LYS A 34 53.13 -5.12 -64.45
C LYS A 34 52.50 -4.23 -65.48
N ASN A 35 53.07 -3.06 -65.69
CA ASN A 35 52.71 -2.16 -66.76
C ASN A 35 53.31 -2.63 -68.06
N ASP A 36 52.56 -3.40 -68.89
CA ASP A 36 52.89 -3.60 -70.27
C ASP A 36 52.43 -2.40 -71.09
N PHE A 37 53.30 -1.39 -71.25
CA PHE A 37 53.02 -0.20 -72.06
C PHE A 37 53.08 -0.55 -73.55
N ASN A 38 51.94 -0.77 -74.20
CA ASN A 38 51.84 -0.79 -75.67
C ASN A 38 51.36 0.58 -76.14
N THR A 39 52.00 1.19 -77.19
CA THR A 39 52.16 2.59 -77.57
C THR A 39 50.90 3.32 -78.11
N GLN A 40 49.73 3.06 -77.63
CA GLN A 40 48.56 3.96 -77.76
C GLN A 40 48.10 4.49 -76.42
N ASN A 41 48.35 5.76 -76.17
CA ASN A 41 48.08 6.43 -74.95
C ASN A 41 46.54 6.67 -74.83
N TYR A 42 45.80 5.75 -74.18
CA TYR A 42 44.43 6.06 -73.68
C TYR A 42 44.55 6.59 -72.27
N LYS A 43 43.90 7.74 -72.04
CA LYS A 43 43.94 8.39 -70.73
C LYS A 43 42.52 8.72 -70.30
N PHE A 44 42.11 8.28 -69.14
CA PHE A 44 40.88 8.70 -68.48
C PHE A 44 41.12 8.92 -67.02
N SER A 45 40.30 9.69 -66.38
CA SER A 45 40.38 9.94 -64.94
C SER A 45 39.36 9.16 -64.18
N ILE A 46 39.74 8.72 -62.95
CA ILE A 46 38.84 8.09 -62.01
C ILE A 46 38.73 8.99 -60.80
N ASN A 47 37.52 9.40 -60.51
CA ASN A 47 37.14 10.17 -59.34
C ASN A 47 36.64 9.24 -58.24
N ALA A 48 37.20 9.32 -57.06
CA ALA A 48 36.82 8.49 -55.94
C ALA A 48 35.42 8.83 -55.37
N ASN A 49 34.77 9.88 -55.84
CA ASN A 49 33.43 10.30 -55.49
C ASN A 49 33.13 10.25 -53.99
N GLY A 50 33.91 10.99 -53.22
CA GLY A 50 33.88 11.06 -51.76
C GLY A 50 34.69 10.03 -51.03
N GLY A 51 35.45 9.15 -51.76
CA GLY A 51 36.46 8.27 -51.24
C GLY A 51 37.88 8.76 -51.57
N THR A 52 38.87 7.89 -51.39
CA THR A 52 40.29 8.19 -51.68
C THR A 52 41.01 6.98 -52.29
N PHE A 53 41.93 7.23 -53.19
CA PHE A 53 42.94 6.27 -53.66
C PHE A 53 44.25 6.53 -52.93
N SER A 54 44.58 5.69 -51.96
CA SER A 54 45.76 5.94 -51.11
C SER A 54 45.73 7.33 -50.47
N SER A 55 46.20 8.36 -51.14
CA SER A 55 46.20 9.77 -50.68
C SER A 55 45.49 10.74 -51.62
N ASN A 56 44.95 10.29 -52.76
CA ASN A 56 44.37 11.15 -53.80
C ASN A 56 42.85 10.87 -54.00
N ASN A 57 42.10 11.91 -54.32
CA ASN A 57 40.66 11.79 -54.64
C ASN A 57 40.42 11.39 -56.09
N SER A 58 41.43 11.46 -56.96
CA SER A 58 41.37 11.04 -58.35
C SER A 58 42.71 10.50 -58.81
N ILE A 59 42.66 9.65 -59.83
CA ILE A 59 43.85 9.08 -60.49
C ILE A 59 43.66 9.09 -62.00
N ILE A 60 44.76 9.07 -62.71
CA ILE A 60 44.76 8.91 -64.19
C ILE A 60 45.17 7.49 -64.49
N VAL A 61 44.42 6.83 -65.39
CA VAL A 61 44.67 5.46 -65.84
C VAL A 61 45.09 5.47 -67.30
N SER A 62 46.14 4.72 -67.63
CA SER A 62 46.66 4.57 -68.97
C SER A 62 46.33 3.22 -69.57
N LYS A 63 46.47 3.07 -70.90
CA LYS A 63 46.22 1.82 -71.66
C LYS A 63 46.94 0.61 -71.06
N GLY A 64 46.31 -0.54 -71.07
CA GLY A 64 46.83 -1.83 -70.58
C GLY A 64 46.37 -2.19 -69.16
N THR A 65 45.72 -1.30 -68.48
CA THR A 65 45.10 -1.59 -67.18
C THR A 65 43.84 -2.43 -67.36
N THR A 66 43.87 -3.64 -66.88
CA THR A 66 42.69 -4.57 -66.92
C THR A 66 41.88 -4.53 -65.60
N VAL A 67 42.53 -4.08 -64.51
CA VAL A 67 41.89 -3.93 -63.20
C VAL A 67 42.00 -2.48 -62.76
N LEU A 68 40.87 -1.85 -62.54
CA LEU A 68 40.82 -0.50 -61.99
C LEU A 68 41.06 -0.56 -60.48
N PRO A 69 41.81 0.37 -59.92
CA PRO A 69 42.05 0.45 -58.49
C PRO A 69 40.75 0.77 -57.74
N SER A 70 40.51 0.07 -56.66
CA SER A 70 39.38 0.31 -55.79
C SER A 70 39.70 1.42 -54.76
N PRO A 71 38.95 2.50 -54.72
CA PRO A 71 39.12 3.51 -53.67
C PRO A 71 38.56 3.03 -52.33
N ASN A 72 38.88 3.72 -51.26
CA ASN A 72 38.35 3.49 -49.94
C ASN A 72 37.47 4.68 -49.51
N ARG A 73 36.33 4.37 -48.85
CA ARG A 73 35.47 5.37 -48.21
C ARG A 73 34.91 4.80 -46.90
N VAL A 74 35.18 5.52 -45.81
CA VAL A 74 34.77 5.08 -44.48
C VAL A 74 33.27 4.94 -44.40
N GLY A 75 32.78 3.79 -44.00
CA GLY A 75 31.36 3.49 -43.85
C GLY A 75 30.65 3.06 -45.15
N TYR A 76 31.39 2.82 -46.24
CA TYR A 76 30.82 2.42 -47.52
C TYR A 76 31.56 1.20 -48.09
N ASN A 77 30.85 0.40 -48.84
CA ASN A 77 31.35 -0.63 -49.72
C ASN A 77 31.52 -0.05 -51.12
N PHE A 78 32.69 -0.24 -51.72
CA PHE A 78 32.86 0.06 -53.15
C PHE A 78 32.11 -0.96 -53.99
N ILE A 79 31.23 -0.51 -54.89
CA ILE A 79 30.40 -1.38 -55.72
C ILE A 79 30.65 -1.27 -57.21
N GLY A 80 31.60 -0.42 -57.61
CA GLY A 80 31.97 -0.27 -59.02
C GLY A 80 32.06 1.20 -59.45
N TYR A 81 32.01 1.41 -60.75
CA TYR A 81 32.15 2.71 -61.40
C TYR A 81 30.99 3.09 -62.27
N SER A 82 30.77 4.36 -62.47
CA SER A 82 29.78 4.97 -63.37
C SER A 82 30.39 6.11 -64.16
N THR A 83 29.90 6.39 -65.37
CA THR A 83 30.24 7.59 -66.13
C THR A 83 29.54 8.84 -65.60
N ASN A 84 28.66 8.71 -64.63
CA ASN A 84 27.97 9.79 -63.93
C ASN A 84 28.11 9.65 -62.45
N SER A 85 28.45 10.72 -61.73
CA SER A 85 28.61 10.73 -60.27
C SER A 85 27.36 10.20 -59.52
N ASN A 86 26.17 10.41 -60.05
CA ASN A 86 24.89 9.96 -59.49
C ASN A 86 24.23 8.78 -60.28
N GLY A 87 24.86 8.28 -61.35
CA GLY A 87 24.33 7.20 -62.20
C GLY A 87 24.47 5.82 -61.55
N ASN A 88 23.84 4.82 -62.19
CA ASN A 88 23.97 3.41 -61.83
C ASN A 88 25.40 2.92 -62.10
N VAL A 89 25.81 1.82 -61.44
CA VAL A 89 27.07 1.12 -61.71
C VAL A 89 27.03 0.60 -63.14
N ILE A 90 28.04 0.93 -63.96
CA ILE A 90 28.20 0.49 -65.34
C ILE A 90 29.40 -0.45 -65.46
N TYR A 91 30.41 -0.20 -64.66
CA TYR A 91 31.67 -0.95 -64.70
C TYR A 91 32.03 -1.54 -63.38
N SER A 92 32.38 -2.80 -63.35
CA SER A 92 33.12 -3.39 -62.22
C SER A 92 34.56 -2.82 -62.22
N ASN A 93 35.33 -3.22 -61.22
CA ASN A 93 36.79 -2.90 -61.20
C ASN A 93 37.60 -3.64 -62.28
N ASN A 94 36.98 -4.57 -63.05
CA ASN A 94 37.59 -5.22 -64.19
C ASN A 94 36.91 -4.76 -65.50
N ILE A 95 37.67 -4.05 -66.36
CA ILE A 95 37.14 -3.46 -67.57
C ILE A 95 37.71 -4.17 -68.80
N ASN A 96 36.86 -4.82 -69.55
CA ASN A 96 37.28 -5.56 -70.74
C ASN A 96 37.47 -4.61 -71.97
N ASN A 97 36.90 -3.40 -71.96
CA ASN A 97 37.05 -2.45 -73.09
C ASN A 97 37.21 -1.01 -72.56
N ILE A 98 38.46 -0.62 -72.40
CA ILE A 98 38.87 0.72 -71.95
C ILE A 98 38.70 1.81 -73.00
N LEU A 99 38.49 1.44 -74.27
CA LEU A 99 38.35 2.40 -75.39
C LEU A 99 37.10 3.26 -75.21
N ASP A 100 36.04 2.77 -74.61
CA ASP A 100 34.81 3.49 -74.35
C ASP A 100 34.96 4.60 -73.29
N LEU A 101 36.07 4.62 -72.54
CA LEU A 101 36.35 5.53 -71.47
C LEU A 101 37.37 6.64 -71.85
N GLN A 102 37.90 6.62 -73.10
CA GLN A 102 38.87 7.61 -73.54
C GLN A 102 38.38 9.04 -73.31
N ASN A 103 39.19 9.85 -72.68
CA ASN A 103 38.91 11.25 -72.30
C ASN A 103 37.65 11.47 -71.44
N LYS A 104 37.16 10.41 -70.78
CA LYS A 104 36.06 10.49 -69.85
C LYS A 104 36.56 10.52 -68.42
N GLU A 105 35.72 11.07 -67.53
CA GLU A 105 35.87 10.88 -66.10
C GLU A 105 34.86 9.82 -65.63
N ILE A 106 35.24 8.85 -64.81
CA ILE A 106 34.37 7.90 -64.19
C ILE A 106 34.40 8.08 -62.68
N TYR A 107 33.32 7.78 -62.05
CA TYR A 107 33.08 8.03 -60.65
C TYR A 107 32.88 6.72 -59.86
N ALA A 108 33.55 6.59 -58.74
CA ALA A 108 33.31 5.48 -57.84
C ALA A 108 31.86 5.49 -57.32
N LYS A 109 31.30 4.32 -57.20
CA LYS A 109 29.95 4.09 -56.67
C LYS A 109 30.07 3.37 -55.34
N TRP A 110 29.20 3.78 -54.43
CA TRP A 110 29.25 3.39 -53.06
C TRP A 110 27.91 2.87 -52.59
N ASP A 111 27.92 1.81 -51.78
CA ASP A 111 26.77 1.36 -50.99
C ASP A 111 27.11 1.55 -49.50
N THR A 112 26.13 1.98 -48.73
CA THR A 112 26.37 2.21 -47.29
C THR A 112 26.46 0.91 -46.54
N ILE A 113 27.44 0.80 -45.63
CA ILE A 113 27.53 -0.32 -44.70
C ILE A 113 26.46 -0.15 -43.64
N LYS A 114 25.67 -1.21 -43.40
CA LYS A 114 24.72 -1.28 -42.25
C LYS A 114 25.44 -1.80 -41.02
N TYR A 115 25.39 -1.01 -39.94
CA TYR A 115 25.88 -1.39 -38.64
C TYR A 115 24.72 -1.70 -37.71
N SER A 116 24.89 -2.67 -36.78
CA SER A 116 23.85 -3.06 -35.82
C SER A 116 23.90 -2.19 -34.56
N ILE A 117 22.76 -2.03 -33.92
CA ILE A 117 22.63 -1.48 -32.58
C ILE A 117 21.97 -2.51 -31.68
N SER A 118 22.61 -2.84 -30.57
CA SER A 118 22.07 -3.72 -29.54
C SER A 118 21.74 -2.93 -28.28
N TYR A 119 20.63 -3.31 -27.64
CA TYR A 119 20.13 -2.69 -26.42
C TYR A 119 19.93 -3.72 -25.34
N ASN A 120 20.54 -3.49 -24.18
CA ASN A 120 20.20 -4.15 -22.95
C ASN A 120 19.40 -3.17 -22.09
N VAL A 121 18.11 -3.36 -22.01
CA VAL A 121 17.21 -2.46 -21.25
C VAL A 121 17.10 -2.81 -19.77
N ASN A 122 17.81 -3.83 -19.27
CA ASN A 122 17.89 -4.23 -17.86
C ASN A 122 16.50 -4.33 -17.19
N GLY A 123 15.59 -5.06 -17.87
CA GLY A 123 14.21 -5.28 -17.40
C GLY A 123 13.25 -4.13 -17.66
N GLY A 124 13.68 -3.10 -18.40
CA GLY A 124 12.80 -2.06 -18.92
C GLY A 124 12.16 -2.46 -20.25
N ASN A 125 11.41 -1.54 -20.83
CA ASN A 125 10.77 -1.66 -22.15
C ASN A 125 11.20 -0.50 -23.04
N ILE A 126 11.46 -0.78 -24.34
CA ILE A 126 11.80 0.20 -25.33
C ILE A 126 11.03 -0.10 -26.62
N ASN A 127 10.38 0.90 -27.20
CA ASN A 127 9.61 0.78 -28.43
C ASN A 127 10.18 1.70 -29.50
N ASN A 128 10.03 1.30 -30.77
CA ASN A 128 10.43 2.09 -31.94
C ASN A 128 11.95 2.44 -32.00
N GLN A 129 12.80 1.64 -31.33
CA GLN A 129 14.24 1.82 -31.40
C GLN A 129 14.79 1.42 -32.78
N LYS A 130 15.78 2.12 -33.27
CA LYS A 130 16.57 1.68 -34.42
C LYS A 130 17.51 0.55 -34.03
N THR A 131 17.46 -0.56 -34.76
CA THR A 131 18.36 -1.71 -34.56
C THR A 131 19.53 -1.74 -35.55
N SER A 132 19.53 -0.85 -36.52
CA SER A 132 20.61 -0.69 -37.49
C SER A 132 20.68 0.76 -37.99
N TYR A 133 21.84 1.13 -38.48
CA TYR A 133 22.09 2.44 -39.04
C TYR A 133 23.21 2.41 -40.08
N THR A 134 23.37 3.48 -40.80
CA THR A 134 24.46 3.71 -41.76
C THR A 134 25.20 4.99 -41.41
N VAL A 135 26.32 5.27 -42.07
CA VAL A 135 27.08 6.53 -41.88
C VAL A 135 26.29 7.80 -42.25
N GLU A 136 25.20 7.65 -42.99
CA GLU A 136 24.38 8.80 -43.39
C GLU A 136 23.32 9.15 -42.35
N ASP A 137 23.07 8.26 -41.40
CA ASP A 137 22.04 8.45 -40.37
C ASP A 137 22.52 9.42 -39.27
N THR A 138 21.54 10.20 -38.75
CA THR A 138 21.65 10.91 -37.48
C THR A 138 20.35 10.80 -36.72
N PHE A 139 20.39 10.45 -35.44
CA PHE A 139 19.23 10.27 -34.59
C PHE A 139 19.63 10.15 -33.12
N ASP A 140 18.66 10.39 -32.25
CA ASP A 140 18.79 10.13 -30.82
C ASP A 140 18.31 8.74 -30.46
N LEU A 141 18.92 8.12 -29.46
CA LEU A 141 18.42 6.88 -28.88
C LEU A 141 17.10 7.11 -28.15
N VAL A 142 16.18 6.20 -28.33
CA VAL A 142 14.88 6.24 -27.65
C VAL A 142 15.09 6.04 -26.14
N ILE A 143 14.42 6.83 -25.31
CA ILE A 143 14.43 6.68 -23.85
C ILE A 143 13.53 5.51 -23.49
N PRO A 144 14.05 4.47 -22.79
CA PRO A 144 13.26 3.34 -22.35
C PRO A 144 12.43 3.69 -21.12
N SER A 145 11.47 2.84 -20.77
CA SER A 145 10.65 2.96 -19.57
C SER A 145 10.75 1.71 -18.70
N LYS A 146 10.62 1.87 -17.38
CA LYS A 146 10.56 0.78 -16.42
C LYS A 146 9.69 1.19 -15.26
N THR A 147 8.63 0.42 -15.01
CA THR A 147 7.68 0.69 -13.92
C THR A 147 8.36 0.71 -12.57
N GLY A 148 8.18 1.75 -11.80
CA GLY A 148 8.78 1.91 -10.47
C GLY A 148 10.24 2.38 -10.49
N TYR A 149 10.79 2.75 -11.65
CA TYR A 149 12.18 3.17 -11.80
C TYR A 149 12.30 4.45 -12.63
N SER A 150 13.29 5.24 -12.34
CA SER A 150 13.71 6.42 -13.11
C SER A 150 14.89 6.08 -14.00
N PHE A 151 14.82 6.47 -15.28
CA PHE A 151 15.94 6.26 -16.20
C PHE A 151 17.11 7.18 -15.86
N LEU A 152 18.25 6.60 -15.53
CA LEU A 152 19.49 7.33 -15.25
C LEU A 152 20.24 7.70 -16.53
N GLY A 153 20.17 6.83 -17.56
CA GLY A 153 20.84 7.05 -18.82
C GLY A 153 21.39 5.77 -19.44
N TRP A 154 21.89 5.91 -20.66
CA TRP A 154 22.58 4.88 -21.41
C TRP A 154 24.08 4.89 -21.08
N THR A 155 24.69 3.70 -21.01
CA THR A 155 26.13 3.45 -21.01
C THR A 155 26.47 2.43 -22.08
N GLY A 156 27.75 2.32 -22.48
CA GLY A 156 28.23 1.40 -23.50
C GLY A 156 29.04 2.09 -24.58
N SER A 157 28.60 2.09 -25.84
CA SER A 157 29.32 2.74 -26.93
C SER A 157 29.48 4.25 -26.74
N ASN A 158 28.70 4.88 -25.85
CA ASN A 158 28.84 6.27 -25.42
C ASN A 158 29.75 6.46 -24.20
N GLY A 159 30.38 5.40 -23.70
CA GLY A 159 31.22 5.42 -22.50
C GLY A 159 30.50 4.86 -21.24
N ASN A 160 31.20 5.02 -20.10
CA ASN A 160 30.74 4.44 -18.82
C ASN A 160 29.94 5.43 -17.95
N THR A 161 29.74 6.66 -18.41
CA THR A 161 28.92 7.66 -17.70
C THR A 161 27.51 7.66 -18.25
N ASN A 162 26.50 7.64 -17.35
CA ASN A 162 25.11 7.69 -17.72
C ASN A 162 24.76 8.94 -18.53
N GLN A 163 24.21 8.74 -19.71
CA GLN A 163 23.73 9.82 -20.58
C GLN A 163 22.26 9.61 -20.92
N LYS A 164 21.40 10.53 -20.52
CA LYS A 164 19.94 10.42 -20.77
C LYS A 164 19.59 10.60 -22.24
N ILE A 165 20.36 11.42 -22.94
CA ILE A 165 20.23 11.66 -24.36
C ILE A 165 21.55 11.25 -25.01
N VAL A 166 21.49 10.35 -25.96
CA VAL A 166 22.64 9.88 -26.76
C VAL A 166 22.30 10.09 -28.22
N THR A 167 23.01 10.97 -28.88
CA THR A 167 22.88 11.23 -30.32
C THR A 167 23.90 10.41 -31.08
N ILE A 168 23.49 9.68 -32.08
CA ILE A 168 24.34 9.05 -33.09
C ILE A 168 24.50 10.02 -34.23
N PRO A 169 25.68 10.65 -34.39
CA PRO A 169 25.87 11.63 -35.45
C PRO A 169 26.18 10.96 -36.79
N LYS A 170 25.89 11.65 -37.88
CA LYS A 170 26.34 11.28 -39.22
C LYS A 170 27.84 11.03 -39.24
N GLY A 171 28.29 10.00 -39.94
CA GLY A 171 29.71 9.57 -40.01
C GLY A 171 30.08 8.52 -38.98
N THR A 172 29.18 8.16 -38.05
CA THR A 172 29.42 7.07 -37.09
C THR A 172 29.53 5.74 -37.81
N THR A 173 30.49 4.90 -37.39
CA THR A 173 30.76 3.58 -37.94
C THR A 173 30.90 2.54 -36.84
N GLY A 174 30.71 1.23 -37.21
CA GLY A 174 30.85 0.10 -36.29
C GLY A 174 29.54 -0.28 -35.61
N ASN A 175 29.50 -1.48 -35.04
CA ASN A 175 28.36 -1.93 -34.27
C ASN A 175 28.32 -1.25 -32.90
N LEU A 176 27.13 -0.86 -32.44
CA LEU A 176 26.93 -0.17 -31.18
C LEU A 176 26.18 -1.03 -30.19
N SER A 177 26.46 -0.81 -28.91
CA SER A 177 25.81 -1.53 -27.81
C SER A 177 25.55 -0.56 -26.65
N TYR A 178 24.32 -0.60 -26.11
CA TYR A 178 23.90 0.28 -25.03
C TYR A 178 23.21 -0.51 -23.94
N SER A 179 23.47 -0.11 -22.69
CA SER A 179 22.81 -0.63 -21.49
C SER A 179 22.08 0.49 -20.79
N ALA A 180 20.79 0.27 -20.50
CA ALA A 180 19.98 1.19 -19.71
C ALA A 180 20.31 1.04 -18.23
N ASN A 181 20.46 2.18 -17.56
CA ASN A 181 20.68 2.25 -16.10
C ASN A 181 19.48 2.90 -15.43
N TRP A 182 19.12 2.39 -14.24
CA TRP A 182 17.90 2.71 -13.55
C TRP A 182 18.17 3.07 -12.09
N ASP A 183 17.39 4.00 -11.58
CA ASP A 183 17.26 4.25 -10.16
C ASP A 183 15.87 3.81 -9.69
N THR A 184 15.78 3.25 -8.46
CA THR A 184 14.52 2.78 -7.90
C THR A 184 13.76 3.95 -7.29
N ASN A 185 12.54 4.17 -7.74
CA ASN A 185 11.67 5.20 -7.17
C ASN A 185 11.18 4.78 -5.79
N SER A 186 10.94 5.75 -4.92
CA SER A 186 10.32 5.54 -3.62
C SER A 186 8.95 6.21 -3.57
N TYR A 187 8.04 5.59 -2.80
CA TYR A 187 6.67 6.05 -2.66
C TYR A 187 6.30 6.13 -1.19
N LEU A 188 5.47 7.10 -0.85
CA LEU A 188 5.04 7.33 0.52
C LEU A 188 4.24 6.13 1.02
N VAL A 189 4.61 5.66 2.21
CA VAL A 189 3.83 4.71 3.01
C VAL A 189 3.51 5.42 4.31
N ASP A 190 2.22 5.56 4.57
CA ASP A 190 1.66 6.25 5.72
C ASP A 190 0.83 5.27 6.55
N VAL A 191 1.03 5.25 7.87
CA VAL A 191 0.35 4.31 8.76
C VAL A 191 -0.56 5.10 9.70
N ASN A 192 -1.86 4.96 9.47
CA ASN A 192 -2.93 5.69 10.17
C ASN A 192 -3.77 4.74 11.05
N PRO A 193 -3.47 4.63 12.36
CA PRO A 193 -4.17 3.73 13.26
C PRO A 193 -5.64 4.09 13.44
N LYS A 194 -6.49 3.05 13.62
CA LYS A 194 -7.94 3.19 13.82
C LYS A 194 -8.41 2.46 15.07
N ILE A 195 -9.32 3.09 15.80
CA ILE A 195 -10.05 2.47 16.92
C ILE A 195 -11.54 2.51 16.59
N ASP A 196 -12.21 1.37 16.66
CA ASP A 196 -13.62 1.22 16.29
C ASP A 196 -13.97 1.86 14.94
N GLY A 197 -13.03 1.78 13.96
CA GLY A 197 -13.17 2.33 12.61
C GLY A 197 -12.88 3.83 12.47
N THR A 198 -12.60 4.55 13.56
CA THR A 198 -12.29 5.98 13.52
C THR A 198 -10.77 6.19 13.48
N THR A 199 -10.29 7.05 12.57
CA THR A 199 -8.89 7.48 12.51
C THR A 199 -8.63 8.53 13.59
N TYR A 200 -7.52 8.40 14.30
CA TYR A 200 -7.11 9.35 15.33
C TYR A 200 -5.78 10.00 14.93
N ASN A 201 -5.77 11.31 14.83
CA ASN A 201 -4.61 12.09 14.45
C ASN A 201 -3.77 12.57 15.64
N SER A 202 -4.20 12.32 16.87
CA SER A 202 -3.44 12.68 18.08
C SER A 202 -4.00 11.94 19.30
N GLY A 203 -3.13 11.61 20.25
CA GLY A 203 -3.52 11.11 21.57
C GLY A 203 -3.74 9.61 21.69
N LEU A 204 -3.16 8.81 20.81
CA LEU A 204 -3.20 7.33 20.86
C LEU A 204 -2.15 6.74 21.84
N ASN A 205 -1.95 7.35 22.98
CA ASN A 205 -1.05 6.81 24.00
C ASN A 205 -1.43 5.35 24.32
N GLY A 206 -0.50 4.44 24.04
CA GLY A 206 -0.66 3.00 24.29
C GLY A 206 -1.18 2.18 23.09
N TYR A 207 -1.57 2.77 21.98
CA TYR A 207 -1.94 2.07 20.75
C TYR A 207 -0.76 2.07 19.79
N THR A 208 0.12 1.12 19.98
CA THR A 208 1.36 1.04 19.22
C THR A 208 1.30 -0.04 18.14
N PHE A 209 2.15 0.11 17.15
CA PHE A 209 2.36 -0.89 16.11
C PHE A 209 3.83 -0.95 15.73
N ASP A 210 4.23 -2.08 15.17
CA ASP A 210 5.57 -2.31 14.66
C ASP A 210 5.57 -2.33 13.15
N VAL A 211 6.68 -1.87 12.54
CA VAL A 211 6.84 -1.81 11.08
C VAL A 211 8.13 -2.52 10.67
N TRP A 212 8.00 -3.41 9.67
CA TRP A 212 9.14 -4.07 9.02
C TRP A 212 9.21 -3.69 7.55
N ILE A 213 10.42 -3.47 7.05
CA ILE A 213 10.68 -3.34 5.61
C ILE A 213 11.58 -4.50 5.18
N ASN A 214 11.12 -5.30 4.23
CA ASN A 214 11.82 -6.49 3.71
C ASN A 214 12.28 -7.44 4.82
N GLY A 215 11.47 -7.59 5.88
CA GLY A 215 11.73 -8.45 7.04
C GLY A 215 12.57 -7.82 8.14
N ASN A 216 13.13 -6.63 7.95
CA ASN A 216 13.88 -5.91 8.98
C ASN A 216 12.94 -4.97 9.75
N LEU A 217 12.97 -5.04 11.09
CA LEU A 217 12.24 -4.11 11.96
C LEU A 217 12.82 -2.71 11.80
N VAL A 218 11.99 -1.73 11.42
CA VAL A 218 12.39 -0.34 11.21
C VAL A 218 11.71 0.62 12.16
N ALA A 219 10.60 0.22 12.76
CA ALA A 219 9.92 0.94 13.83
C ALA A 219 9.30 -0.07 14.79
N ASP A 220 9.48 0.16 16.10
CA ASP A 220 9.06 -0.68 17.20
C ASP A 220 8.24 0.15 18.18
N ASP A 221 7.07 -0.33 18.57
CA ASP A 221 6.15 0.34 19.51
C ASP A 221 5.82 1.81 19.16
N VAL A 222 5.67 2.13 17.88
CA VAL A 222 5.37 3.50 17.45
C VAL A 222 3.86 3.75 17.33
N ILE A 223 3.46 5.01 17.51
CA ILE A 223 2.06 5.47 17.42
C ILE A 223 1.76 6.16 16.08
N ASP A 224 2.80 6.46 15.31
CA ASP A 224 2.74 7.13 14.03
C ASP A 224 3.97 6.73 13.20
N TRP A 225 3.80 6.51 11.91
CA TRP A 225 4.91 6.19 11.02
C TRP A 225 4.58 6.56 9.58
N CYS A 226 5.45 7.37 8.98
CA CYS A 226 5.31 7.85 7.61
C CYS A 226 6.68 7.96 6.96
N GLN A 227 6.91 7.24 5.87
CA GLN A 227 8.21 7.22 5.20
C GLN A 227 8.11 6.90 3.70
N ASN A 228 9.05 7.41 2.90
CA ASN A 228 9.24 6.96 1.53
C ASN A 228 9.96 5.61 1.50
N VAL A 229 9.35 4.63 0.86
CA VAL A 229 9.87 3.26 0.75
C VAL A 229 10.03 2.89 -0.72
N SER A 230 11.13 2.22 -1.05
CA SER A 230 11.48 1.85 -2.44
C SER A 230 10.44 0.93 -3.07
N TYR A 231 10.15 1.16 -4.34
CA TYR A 231 9.27 0.32 -5.16
C TYR A 231 9.64 -1.17 -5.05
N GLY A 232 8.64 -2.02 -4.91
CA GLY A 232 8.79 -3.46 -4.79
C GLY A 232 9.16 -3.95 -3.38
N SER A 233 9.47 -3.07 -2.42
CA SER A 233 9.70 -3.45 -1.03
C SER A 233 8.43 -3.98 -0.39
N LYS A 234 8.58 -4.91 0.56
CA LYS A 234 7.49 -5.42 1.39
C LYS A 234 7.48 -4.67 2.72
N VAL A 235 6.35 -4.04 3.02
CA VAL A 235 6.10 -3.38 4.31
C VAL A 235 5.10 -4.22 5.09
N ARG A 236 5.50 -4.73 6.26
CA ARG A 236 4.61 -5.42 7.20
C ARG A 236 4.33 -4.50 8.36
N VAL A 237 3.06 -4.38 8.72
CA VAL A 237 2.60 -3.64 9.90
C VAL A 237 1.82 -4.58 10.80
N LYS A 238 2.18 -4.61 12.09
CA LYS A 238 1.50 -5.40 13.11
C LYS A 238 1.10 -4.52 14.27
N ALA A 239 -0.17 -4.53 14.61
CA ALA A 239 -0.70 -3.84 15.78
C ALA A 239 -0.35 -4.58 17.06
N ASN A 240 0.05 -3.83 18.10
CA ASN A 240 0.41 -4.40 19.42
C ASN A 240 -0.82 -4.55 20.31
N ASN A 241 -0.75 -5.46 21.29
CA ASN A 241 -1.85 -5.72 22.18
C ASN A 241 -2.08 -4.54 23.15
N VAL A 242 -3.35 -4.20 23.35
CA VAL A 242 -3.78 -3.14 24.27
C VAL A 242 -4.86 -3.68 25.18
N THR A 243 -4.75 -3.42 26.51
CA THR A 243 -5.74 -3.84 27.49
C THR A 243 -7.14 -3.34 27.13
N GLY A 244 -8.12 -4.25 27.18
CA GLY A 244 -9.51 -3.93 26.84
C GLY A 244 -9.78 -3.67 25.36
N ARG A 245 -8.84 -3.98 24.49
CA ARG A 245 -8.94 -3.89 23.04
C ARG A 245 -8.47 -5.19 22.41
N SER A 246 -9.10 -5.58 21.32
CA SER A 246 -8.66 -6.69 20.50
C SER A 246 -8.15 -6.20 19.16
N THR A 247 -7.07 -6.84 18.71
CA THR A 247 -6.52 -6.67 17.37
C THR A 247 -5.98 -7.99 16.86
N ASN A 248 -6.14 -8.21 15.58
CA ASN A 248 -5.47 -9.29 14.83
C ASN A 248 -4.76 -8.71 13.60
N TYR A 249 -4.49 -7.41 13.62
CA TYR A 249 -3.89 -6.74 12.49
C TYR A 249 -2.40 -7.09 12.39
N ASP A 250 -2.08 -7.88 11.38
CA ASP A 250 -0.73 -8.25 10.98
C ASP A 250 -0.74 -8.46 9.46
N GLN A 251 -0.36 -7.43 8.70
CA GLN A 251 -0.48 -7.43 7.27
C GLN A 251 0.78 -6.98 6.58
N THR A 252 0.99 -7.51 5.38
CA THR A 252 2.13 -7.17 4.53
C THR A 252 1.65 -6.63 3.20
N PHE A 253 2.21 -5.51 2.81
CA PHE A 253 1.93 -4.79 1.57
C PHE A 253 3.18 -4.74 0.70
N THR A 254 3.00 -4.71 -0.62
CA THR A 254 4.11 -4.46 -1.55
C THR A 254 3.99 -3.03 -2.07
N VAL A 255 5.08 -2.27 -1.98
CA VAL A 255 5.13 -0.88 -2.43
C VAL A 255 5.02 -0.83 -3.95
N GLY A 256 3.93 -0.27 -4.44
CA GLY A 256 3.62 -0.04 -5.85
C GLY A 256 4.06 1.34 -6.34
N THR A 257 3.37 1.85 -7.36
CA THR A 257 3.63 3.17 -7.97
C THR A 257 2.79 4.30 -7.37
N ASN A 258 1.96 4.00 -6.39
CA ASN A 258 1.13 4.98 -5.67
C ASN A 258 1.48 4.97 -4.19
N PRO A 259 1.24 6.07 -3.47
CA PRO A 259 1.28 6.09 -2.01
C PRO A 259 0.37 5.01 -1.41
N ILE A 260 0.76 4.47 -0.26
CA ILE A 260 0.00 3.45 0.49
C ILE A 260 -0.39 4.04 1.83
N ASP A 261 -1.68 3.92 2.15
CA ASP A 261 -2.24 4.26 3.45
C ASP A 261 -2.60 2.94 4.18
N ILE A 262 -1.94 2.67 5.31
CA ILE A 262 -2.07 1.45 6.09
C ILE A 262 -2.78 1.79 7.40
N ASN A 263 -3.81 1.03 7.73
CA ASN A 263 -4.68 1.34 8.86
C ASN A 263 -4.70 0.17 9.86
N PRO A 264 -3.69 0.02 10.75
CA PRO A 264 -3.78 -0.92 11.84
C PRO A 264 -4.96 -0.56 12.75
N SER A 265 -5.70 -1.57 13.20
CA SER A 265 -6.97 -1.33 13.87
C SER A 265 -7.16 -2.15 15.12
N TRP A 266 -7.83 -1.53 16.08
CA TRP A 266 -8.27 -2.14 17.34
C TRP A 266 -9.79 -1.97 17.49
N THR A 267 -10.40 -3.00 18.07
CA THR A 267 -11.81 -2.98 18.44
C THR A 267 -11.94 -2.96 19.95
N THR A 268 -12.76 -2.07 20.47
CA THR A 268 -13.05 -2.02 21.90
C THR A 268 -13.81 -3.27 22.32
N ASN A 269 -13.24 -4.02 23.25
CA ASN A 269 -13.86 -5.21 23.79
C ASN A 269 -15.14 -4.86 24.58
N THR A 270 -16.10 -5.79 24.56
CA THR A 270 -17.33 -5.67 25.30
C THR A 270 -17.35 -6.75 26.37
N TYR A 271 -17.70 -6.36 27.56
CA TYR A 271 -17.74 -7.24 28.74
C TYR A 271 -19.10 -7.23 29.38
N GLU A 272 -19.45 -8.31 30.07
CA GLU A 272 -20.72 -8.47 30.75
C GLU A 272 -20.73 -7.72 32.08
N SER A 273 -21.87 -7.12 32.39
CA SER A 273 -22.19 -6.59 33.72
C SER A 273 -23.45 -7.29 34.23
N HIS A 274 -23.31 -8.01 35.34
CA HIS A 274 -24.39 -8.79 35.94
C HIS A 274 -24.97 -8.07 37.16
N PHE A 275 -26.28 -7.91 37.17
CA PHE A 275 -26.99 -7.24 38.27
C PHE A 275 -27.78 -8.26 39.08
N TYR A 276 -27.53 -8.29 40.35
CA TYR A 276 -28.20 -9.20 41.30
C TYR A 276 -28.99 -8.38 42.32
N LEU A 277 -30.18 -8.86 42.66
CA LEU A 277 -31.01 -8.36 43.73
C LEU A 277 -31.32 -9.48 44.72
N ASP A 278 -30.89 -9.30 45.98
CA ASP A 278 -30.98 -10.33 47.03
C ASP A 278 -30.46 -11.70 46.57
N GLY A 279 -29.28 -11.70 45.92
CA GLY A 279 -28.62 -12.89 45.39
C GLY A 279 -29.24 -13.48 44.13
N VAL A 280 -30.34 -12.94 43.65
CA VAL A 280 -31.00 -13.42 42.44
C VAL A 280 -30.54 -12.59 41.25
N HIS A 281 -29.97 -13.24 40.22
CA HIS A 281 -29.61 -12.59 38.97
C HIS A 281 -30.83 -11.97 38.30
N ARG A 282 -30.77 -10.69 37.95
CA ARG A 282 -31.92 -9.96 37.36
C ARG A 282 -31.66 -9.50 35.95
N LEU A 283 -30.39 -9.09 35.66
CA LEU A 283 -30.09 -8.50 34.38
C LEU A 283 -28.60 -8.69 34.04
N THR A 284 -28.30 -8.97 32.77
CA THR A 284 -26.99 -8.86 32.19
C THR A 284 -27.01 -7.73 31.16
N THR A 285 -26.04 -6.84 31.24
CA THR A 285 -25.79 -5.82 30.21
C THR A 285 -24.40 -6.01 29.63
N TYR A 286 -24.20 -5.51 28.42
CA TYR A 286 -22.92 -5.57 27.71
C TYR A 286 -22.39 -4.16 27.54
N ASN A 287 -21.20 -3.89 28.10
CA ASN A 287 -20.60 -2.57 28.10
C ASN A 287 -19.21 -2.64 27.49
N LYS A 288 -18.86 -1.64 26.67
CA LYS A 288 -17.51 -1.52 26.13
C LYS A 288 -16.52 -1.22 27.24
N TYR A 289 -15.26 -1.71 27.11
CA TYR A 289 -14.16 -1.37 28.01
C TYR A 289 -14.03 0.15 28.16
N GLY A 290 -13.87 0.61 29.39
CA GLY A 290 -13.79 2.03 29.73
C GLY A 290 -15.09 2.82 29.57
N ALA A 291 -16.18 2.18 29.13
CA ALA A 291 -17.49 2.84 29.14
C ALA A 291 -18.04 2.93 30.57
N TYR A 292 -18.77 3.99 30.82
CA TYR A 292 -19.48 4.14 32.09
C TYR A 292 -20.59 3.09 32.20
N ILE A 293 -20.55 2.30 33.26
CA ILE A 293 -21.61 1.35 33.57
C ILE A 293 -22.73 2.15 34.24
N SER A 294 -23.75 2.52 33.48
CA SER A 294 -24.98 3.04 34.04
C SER A 294 -25.89 1.88 34.45
N THR A 295 -26.51 2.01 35.61
CA THR A 295 -27.66 1.15 35.91
C THR A 295 -28.69 1.33 34.81
N PRO A 296 -29.17 0.24 34.25
CA PRO A 296 -30.21 0.35 33.27
C PRO A 296 -31.41 1.02 33.92
N ASN A 297 -31.92 2.05 33.30
CA ASN A 297 -33.24 2.62 33.60
C ASN A 297 -34.26 1.61 33.07
N THR A 298 -34.32 0.46 33.75
CA THR A 298 -35.08 -0.71 33.26
C THR A 298 -36.48 -0.65 33.80
N SER A 299 -37.43 -0.93 32.93
CA SER A 299 -38.80 -1.22 33.32
C SER A 299 -38.81 -2.31 34.38
N ALA A 300 -39.73 -2.25 35.32
CA ALA A 300 -39.91 -3.25 36.35
C ALA A 300 -39.91 -4.70 35.81
N SER A 301 -40.44 -4.92 34.61
CA SER A 301 -40.49 -6.23 33.95
C SER A 301 -39.11 -6.80 33.62
N ALA A 302 -38.12 -5.95 33.24
CA ALA A 302 -36.78 -6.40 32.94
C ALA A 302 -35.99 -6.85 34.19
N LEU A 303 -36.42 -6.40 35.37
CA LEU A 303 -35.89 -6.87 36.67
C LEU A 303 -36.72 -8.02 37.27
N GLY A 304 -37.67 -8.54 36.53
CA GLY A 304 -38.52 -9.65 36.97
C GLY A 304 -39.68 -9.23 37.87
N TYR A 305 -40.11 -7.98 37.79
CA TYR A 305 -41.31 -7.48 38.47
C TYR A 305 -42.45 -7.31 37.49
N ASP A 306 -43.67 -7.36 38.04
CA ASP A 306 -44.89 -7.08 37.28
C ASP A 306 -44.93 -5.67 36.72
N SER A 307 -45.54 -5.44 35.58
CA SER A 307 -45.73 -4.15 34.88
C SER A 307 -46.45 -3.08 35.71
N ASN A 308 -47.02 -3.41 36.85
CA ASN A 308 -47.69 -2.50 37.78
C ASN A 308 -46.73 -1.81 38.77
N PHE A 309 -45.46 -2.12 38.73
CA PHE A 309 -44.44 -1.50 39.62
C PHE A 309 -43.65 -0.45 38.88
N TYR A 310 -43.50 0.72 39.49
CA TYR A 310 -42.70 1.84 38.99
C TYR A 310 -41.47 2.06 39.86
N TYR A 311 -40.31 2.19 39.25
CA TYR A 311 -39.12 2.62 39.94
C TYR A 311 -39.11 4.16 40.01
N VAL A 312 -39.02 4.70 41.20
CA VAL A 312 -39.07 6.17 41.44
C VAL A 312 -37.67 6.78 41.54
N SER A 313 -36.67 5.98 41.74
CA SER A 313 -35.27 6.47 41.72
C SER A 313 -34.34 5.44 41.15
N GLY A 314 -33.32 5.92 40.46
CA GLY A 314 -32.33 5.08 39.77
C GLY A 314 -31.60 4.15 40.73
N PHE A 315 -31.47 2.94 40.32
CA PHE A 315 -30.65 1.92 40.92
C PHE A 315 -29.17 2.28 40.61
N THR A 316 -28.43 2.79 41.55
CA THR A 316 -27.03 3.16 41.35
C THR A 316 -26.13 2.11 41.98
N PRO A 317 -25.39 1.31 41.21
CA PRO A 317 -24.34 0.48 41.75
C PRO A 317 -23.20 1.38 42.24
N TRP A 318 -22.83 1.19 43.47
CA TRP A 318 -21.95 2.08 44.24
C TRP A 318 -20.48 1.97 43.90
N THR A 319 -20.03 1.08 42.97
CA THR A 319 -18.63 0.65 43.03
C THR A 319 -17.81 0.72 41.76
N THR A 320 -18.37 0.90 40.57
CA THR A 320 -17.54 0.98 39.36
C THR A 320 -18.10 1.98 38.36
N TRP A 321 -17.28 2.99 38.06
CA TRP A 321 -17.66 4.05 37.13
C TRP A 321 -17.35 3.69 35.68
N TYR A 322 -16.40 2.76 35.46
CA TYR A 322 -15.98 2.33 34.13
C TYR A 322 -15.89 0.80 34.02
N GLN A 323 -16.30 0.27 32.89
CA GLN A 323 -16.20 -1.16 32.62
C GLN A 323 -14.72 -1.58 32.57
N PRO A 324 -14.28 -2.47 33.46
CA PRO A 324 -12.94 -3.05 33.39
C PRO A 324 -12.80 -4.05 32.24
N ASP A 325 -11.66 -4.67 32.08
CA ASP A 325 -11.36 -5.69 31.06
C ASP A 325 -11.83 -7.11 31.44
N TYR A 326 -12.80 -7.21 32.33
CA TYR A 326 -13.44 -8.46 32.76
C TYR A 326 -14.92 -8.24 33.05
N ALA A 327 -15.68 -9.35 33.15
CA ALA A 327 -17.07 -9.33 33.59
C ALA A 327 -17.19 -8.91 35.05
N VAL A 328 -18.14 -8.06 35.37
CA VAL A 328 -18.36 -7.55 36.73
C VAL A 328 -19.75 -7.95 37.24
N GLY A 329 -19.85 -8.19 38.55
CA GLY A 329 -21.09 -8.45 39.24
C GLY A 329 -21.44 -7.33 40.21
N PHE A 330 -22.68 -6.86 40.17
CA PHE A 330 -23.22 -5.88 41.11
C PHE A 330 -24.34 -6.53 41.92
N THR A 331 -24.20 -6.59 43.21
CA THR A 331 -25.20 -7.16 44.09
C THR A 331 -25.77 -6.09 45.01
N ILE A 332 -27.09 -6.02 45.09
CA ILE A 332 -27.80 -5.25 46.12
C ILE A 332 -28.62 -6.19 46.95
N ASN A 333 -28.36 -6.17 48.24
CA ASN A 333 -29.13 -6.91 49.25
C ASN A 333 -30.14 -5.98 49.87
N ILE A 334 -31.31 -5.87 49.27
CA ILE A 334 -32.41 -5.04 49.81
C ILE A 334 -32.88 -5.56 51.14
N SER A 335 -32.80 -6.87 51.38
CA SER A 335 -33.14 -7.48 52.63
C SER A 335 -32.38 -6.92 53.84
N GLU A 336 -31.18 -6.35 53.60
CA GLU A 336 -30.33 -5.76 54.64
C GLU A 336 -30.62 -4.28 54.94
N TYR A 337 -31.47 -3.63 54.10
CA TYR A 337 -31.77 -2.23 54.24
C TYR A 337 -32.98 -1.96 55.13
N ASN A 338 -33.01 -0.80 55.73
CA ASN A 338 -34.20 -0.25 56.32
C ASN A 338 -35.13 0.25 55.21
N CYS A 339 -36.41 -0.05 55.37
CA CYS A 339 -37.42 0.37 54.41
C CYS A 339 -38.59 1.04 55.10
N MET A 340 -39.30 1.85 54.35
CA MET A 340 -40.53 2.50 54.77
C MET A 340 -41.62 2.22 53.75
N ALA A 341 -42.70 1.65 54.16
CA ALA A 341 -43.92 1.59 53.34
C ALA A 341 -44.87 2.69 53.76
N SER A 342 -45.47 3.33 52.75
CA SER A 342 -46.50 4.37 52.97
C SER A 342 -47.78 4.04 52.23
N PHE A 343 -48.87 4.37 52.86
CA PHE A 343 -50.22 4.08 52.35
C PHE A 343 -51.04 5.39 52.39
N GLY A 344 -51.48 5.83 51.21
CA GLY A 344 -52.27 7.04 51.06
C GLY A 344 -53.75 6.79 51.06
N SER A 345 -54.50 7.69 51.68
CA SER A 345 -55.96 7.61 51.71
C SER A 345 -56.59 8.92 51.18
N ALA A 346 -57.86 8.86 50.85
CA ALA A 346 -58.65 9.99 50.42
C ALA A 346 -59.13 10.80 51.65
N GLY A 347 -58.22 11.46 52.37
CA GLY A 347 -58.56 12.33 53.48
C GLY A 347 -57.90 11.92 54.80
N SER A 348 -57.47 12.95 55.59
CA SER A 348 -56.69 12.82 56.81
C SER A 348 -57.35 12.08 57.97
N ASN A 349 -58.65 12.03 58.05
CA ASN A 349 -59.35 11.34 59.13
C ASN A 349 -59.33 9.77 59.00
N ASN A 350 -58.81 9.27 57.93
CA ASN A 350 -58.86 7.85 57.62
C ASN A 350 -57.54 7.12 57.96
N ALA A 351 -56.48 7.87 58.20
CA ALA A 351 -55.16 7.27 58.52
C ALA A 351 -55.21 6.46 59.84
N ASN A 352 -55.89 6.98 60.87
CA ASN A 352 -56.10 6.23 62.11
C ASN A 352 -56.93 4.97 61.96
N TYR A 353 -57.95 5.00 61.11
CA TYR A 353 -58.70 3.79 60.81
C TYR A 353 -57.87 2.70 60.12
N GLN A 354 -57.04 3.11 59.18
CA GLN A 354 -56.12 2.20 58.49
C GLN A 354 -55.04 1.67 59.46
N LEU A 355 -54.51 2.55 60.35
CA LEU A 355 -53.58 2.14 61.40
C LEU A 355 -54.17 1.01 62.27
N ASN A 356 -55.39 1.23 62.77
CA ASN A 356 -56.07 0.23 63.60
C ASN A 356 -56.29 -1.11 62.85
N LYS A 357 -56.53 -1.10 61.53
CA LYS A 357 -56.66 -2.34 60.75
C LYS A 357 -55.32 -3.08 60.61
N LEU A 358 -54.25 -2.31 60.38
CA LEU A 358 -52.90 -2.89 60.28
C LEU A 358 -52.44 -3.44 61.61
N GLN A 359 -52.68 -2.72 62.74
CA GLN A 359 -52.36 -3.16 64.09
C GLN A 359 -53.15 -4.46 64.49
N ALA A 360 -54.44 -4.47 64.13
CA ALA A 360 -55.26 -5.65 64.33
C ALA A 360 -54.79 -6.87 63.52
N ALA A 361 -54.09 -6.65 62.41
CA ALA A 361 -53.47 -7.67 61.59
C ALA A 361 -52.01 -8.04 62.02
N GLY A 362 -51.54 -7.45 63.12
CA GLY A 362 -50.22 -7.74 63.67
C GLY A 362 -49.08 -6.82 63.18
N TYR A 363 -49.38 -5.73 62.50
CA TYR A 363 -48.40 -4.77 62.01
C TYR A 363 -48.38 -3.54 62.95
N ASP A 364 -47.67 -3.65 64.07
CA ASP A 364 -47.56 -2.68 65.16
C ASP A 364 -46.53 -1.57 64.93
N PHE A 365 -45.75 -1.65 63.86
CA PHE A 365 -44.67 -0.76 63.52
C PHE A 365 -45.03 0.40 62.57
N CYS A 366 -46.33 0.63 62.38
CA CYS A 366 -46.84 1.71 61.58
C CYS A 366 -47.25 2.93 62.44
N VAL A 367 -47.10 4.12 61.89
CA VAL A 367 -47.53 5.36 62.49
C VAL A 367 -48.31 6.23 61.48
N VAL A 368 -49.13 7.12 61.98
CA VAL A 368 -49.76 8.14 61.14
C VAL A 368 -48.82 9.35 61.04
N ASN A 369 -48.42 9.68 59.81
CA ASN A 369 -47.73 10.91 59.53
C ASN A 369 -48.77 12.05 59.47
N SER A 370 -48.78 12.88 60.50
CA SER A 370 -49.74 13.96 60.67
C SER A 370 -49.61 15.08 59.64
N GLY A 371 -48.42 15.21 59.00
CA GLY A 371 -48.15 16.23 57.99
C GLY A 371 -48.75 15.92 56.62
N TRP A 372 -48.91 14.65 56.28
CA TRP A 372 -49.34 14.19 54.96
C TRP A 372 -50.65 13.37 54.99
N GLY A 373 -51.14 13.04 56.16
CA GLY A 373 -52.31 12.21 56.28
C GLY A 373 -52.17 10.77 55.77
N ALA A 374 -50.94 10.30 55.67
CA ALA A 374 -50.58 8.96 55.22
C ALA A 374 -50.11 8.09 56.38
N LEU A 375 -50.20 6.77 56.22
CA LEU A 375 -49.55 5.78 57.07
C LEU A 375 -48.13 5.53 56.64
N GLU A 376 -47.20 5.53 57.61
CA GLU A 376 -45.80 5.17 57.39
C GLU A 376 -45.42 4.02 58.31
N CYS A 377 -44.84 2.99 57.71
CA CYS A 377 -44.43 1.77 58.41
C CYS A 377 -42.96 1.48 58.11
N SER A 378 -42.12 1.68 59.11
CA SER A 378 -40.65 1.57 58.95
C SER A 378 -40.07 0.35 59.64
N GLY A 379 -39.06 -0.25 59.05
CA GLY A 379 -38.37 -1.43 59.57
C GLY A 379 -37.43 -2.06 58.53
N ASN A 380 -36.89 -3.25 58.83
CA ASN A 380 -36.12 -3.96 57.84
C ASN A 380 -36.95 -4.37 56.63
N TYR A 381 -36.32 -4.60 55.51
CA TYR A 381 -36.93 -4.94 54.23
C TYR A 381 -37.99 -6.07 54.36
N SER A 382 -37.63 -7.19 54.98
CA SER A 382 -38.50 -8.36 55.10
C SER A 382 -39.80 -8.06 55.85
N LYS A 383 -39.70 -7.27 56.93
CA LYS A 383 -40.86 -6.89 57.76
C LYS A 383 -41.77 -5.92 56.98
N VAL A 384 -41.19 -4.88 56.37
CA VAL A 384 -41.93 -3.86 55.60
C VAL A 384 -42.50 -4.45 54.34
N MET A 385 -41.74 -5.31 53.66
CA MET A 385 -42.17 -5.92 52.39
C MET A 385 -43.32 -6.92 52.61
N ASN A 386 -43.28 -7.65 53.73
CA ASN A 386 -44.40 -8.53 54.13
C ASN A 386 -45.69 -7.72 54.28
N LEU A 387 -45.67 -6.60 54.99
CA LEU A 387 -46.79 -5.70 55.10
C LEU A 387 -47.19 -5.15 53.72
N TYR A 388 -46.25 -4.65 52.95
CA TYR A 388 -46.51 -4.08 51.63
C TYR A 388 -47.25 -5.05 50.72
N ASN A 389 -46.85 -6.30 50.70
CA ASN A 389 -47.48 -7.33 49.86
C ASN A 389 -48.90 -7.66 50.35
N ASN A 390 -49.14 -7.68 51.68
CA ASN A 390 -50.42 -8.03 52.27
C ASN A 390 -51.36 -6.83 52.43
N ALA A 391 -50.88 -5.59 52.26
CA ALA A 391 -51.66 -4.38 52.56
C ALA A 391 -53.01 -4.32 51.86
N TRP A 392 -53.08 -4.73 50.61
CA TRP A 392 -54.34 -4.76 49.84
C TRP A 392 -55.36 -5.75 50.34
N ASN A 393 -54.98 -6.74 51.10
CA ASN A 393 -55.90 -7.70 51.72
C ASN A 393 -56.44 -7.21 53.07
N ILE A 394 -55.69 -6.27 53.69
CA ILE A 394 -56.00 -5.76 55.03
C ILE A 394 -56.73 -4.40 54.94
N LEU A 395 -56.26 -3.55 54.05
CA LEU A 395 -56.80 -2.21 53.89
C LEU A 395 -58.04 -2.19 52.98
N PRO A 396 -59.10 -1.47 53.36
CA PRO A 396 -60.36 -1.50 52.59
C PRO A 396 -60.21 -0.85 51.21
N ARG A 397 -60.95 -1.36 50.21
CA ARG A 397 -60.97 -0.88 48.83
C ARG A 397 -61.90 0.29 48.60
N SER A 398 -62.90 0.47 49.41
CA SER A 398 -63.91 1.51 49.30
C SER A 398 -64.48 1.84 50.69
N GLY A 399 -65.15 3.01 50.81
CA GLY A 399 -65.64 3.56 52.05
C GLY A 399 -64.64 4.41 52.80
N ASN A 400 -65.04 4.76 54.05
CA ASN A 400 -64.14 5.60 54.91
C ASN A 400 -62.89 4.81 55.25
N GLY A 401 -61.72 5.33 54.86
CA GLY A 401 -60.40 4.76 55.18
C GLY A 401 -59.79 3.84 54.11
N TYR A 402 -60.27 3.85 52.86
CA TYR A 402 -59.64 3.12 51.80
C TYR A 402 -58.30 3.74 51.39
N SER A 403 -57.31 2.88 51.08
CA SER A 403 -56.02 3.30 50.53
C SER A 403 -56.07 3.29 49.00
N ILE A 404 -55.61 4.39 48.40
CA ILE A 404 -55.58 4.56 46.93
C ILE A 404 -54.22 4.22 46.33
N TYR A 405 -53.16 4.23 47.15
CA TYR A 405 -51.82 3.79 46.75
C TYR A 405 -51.08 3.12 47.92
N LYS A 406 -50.14 2.34 47.57
CA LYS A 406 -49.07 1.87 48.49
C LYS A 406 -47.72 2.12 47.87
N GLN A 407 -46.77 2.50 48.64
CA GLN A 407 -45.39 2.74 48.23
C GLN A 407 -44.45 2.13 49.26
N ILE A 408 -43.30 1.65 48.82
CA ILE A 408 -42.19 1.26 49.66
C ILE A 408 -40.94 1.91 49.12
N SER A 409 -40.09 2.41 49.97
CA SER A 409 -38.75 2.94 49.68
C SER A 409 -37.76 2.42 50.71
N CYS A 410 -36.54 2.16 50.32
CA CYS A 410 -35.48 1.64 51.15
C CYS A 410 -34.22 2.55 51.08
N ASP A 411 -33.37 2.46 52.08
CA ASP A 411 -32.12 3.25 52.17
C ASP A 411 -31.19 3.04 51.00
N SER A 412 -31.34 1.94 50.27
CA SER A 412 -30.65 1.65 49.03
C SER A 412 -30.97 2.60 47.85
N GLY A 413 -31.99 3.52 48.07
CA GLY A 413 -32.60 4.25 46.96
C GLY A 413 -33.63 3.43 46.18
N TRP A 414 -33.86 2.18 46.55
CA TRP A 414 -34.85 1.35 45.89
C TRP A 414 -36.25 1.79 46.34
N SER A 415 -37.15 1.89 45.40
CA SER A 415 -38.54 2.21 45.69
C SER A 415 -39.51 1.49 44.75
N ASN A 416 -40.73 1.23 45.23
CA ASN A 416 -41.78 0.63 44.48
C ASN A 416 -43.12 1.35 44.82
N TYR A 417 -43.92 1.58 43.83
CA TYR A 417 -45.21 2.28 43.96
C TYR A 417 -46.33 1.52 43.24
N GLN A 418 -47.42 1.34 43.88
CA GLN A 418 -48.60 0.75 43.30
C GLN A 418 -49.86 1.56 43.65
N ARG A 419 -50.68 1.84 42.65
CA ARG A 419 -51.99 2.50 42.76
C ARG A 419 -53.10 1.53 42.46
N ARG A 420 -54.22 1.68 43.17
CA ARG A 420 -55.46 0.94 42.85
C ARG A 420 -56.43 1.81 42.07
#